data_ad42f866e8ce6986efba18e37d72b9a0
#
_entry.id   ad42f866e8ce6986efba18e37d72b9a0
#
_cell.length_a   1.000
_cell.length_b   1.000
_cell.length_c   1.000
_cell.angle_alpha   90.00
_cell.angle_beta   90.00
_cell.angle_gamma   90.00
#
_symmetry.space_group_name_H-M   'P 1'
#
loop_
_entity.id
_entity.type
_entity.pdbx_description
1 polymer ?
#
loop_
_entity_poly.entity_id
_entity_poly.type
_entity_poly.pdbx_seq_one_letter_code
_entity_poly.pdbx_strand_id
1 'polypeptide(L)'
;SDNVAATITAHHLLFNRNHMLVGGIRPHLFCLPILKRATHQHALVAAATSGNKKFFLGTDSAPHAKGKKEAACGCAGSYTAHAALELYAEVFEQEGKLENLEAFASHNGPDFYGVPRNTDTVTLTKTSWEVPASMPFGGETVVPIRAGEAIQWQVA
;
A
#
# COMPACT_ATOMS: atom_id res chain seq x y z
N SER A 1 -3.87 2.46 25.29
CA SER A 1 -3.26 1.21 25.75
C SER A 1 -2.03 0.90 24.91
N ASP A 2 -0.97 0.42 25.52
CA ASP A 2 0.27 0.05 24.81
C ASP A 2 0.14 -1.30 24.08
N ASN A 3 -0.90 -2.05 24.37
CA ASN A 3 -1.20 -3.36 23.79
C ASN A 3 -2.10 -3.26 22.54
N VAL A 4 -2.29 -2.07 21.98
CA VAL A 4 -3.11 -1.86 20.78
C VAL A 4 -2.31 -1.03 19.78
N ALA A 5 -2.18 -1.56 18.58
CA ALA A 5 -1.59 -0.89 17.43
C ALA A 5 -2.42 -1.16 16.17
N ALA A 6 -2.11 -0.51 15.08
CA ALA A 6 -2.77 -0.71 13.81
C ALA A 6 -1.77 -0.74 12.67
N THR A 7 -1.93 -1.70 11.77
CA THR A 7 -1.28 -1.70 10.46
C THR A 7 -2.05 -0.82 9.49
N ILE A 8 -1.35 -0.15 8.60
CA ILE A 8 -1.96 0.70 7.56
C ILE A 8 -1.42 0.27 6.20
N THR A 9 -2.33 -0.02 5.27
CA THR A 9 -2.00 -0.52 3.93
C THR A 9 -1.74 0.63 2.95
N ALA A 10 -0.87 0.41 1.96
CA ALA A 10 -0.58 1.42 0.93
C ALA A 10 -1.83 1.84 0.15
N HIS A 11 -2.68 0.89 -0.24
CA HIS A 11 -3.86 1.21 -1.05
C HIS A 11 -4.90 2.06 -0.30
N HIS A 12 -5.02 1.96 1.03
CA HIS A 12 -5.89 2.87 1.80
C HIS A 12 -5.29 4.27 2.00
N LEU A 13 -3.98 4.43 1.84
CA LEU A 13 -3.32 5.74 1.82
C LEU A 13 -3.46 6.42 0.46
N LEU A 14 -3.31 5.66 -0.63
CA LEU A 14 -3.30 6.17 -2.00
C LEU A 14 -4.68 6.44 -2.57
N PHE A 15 -5.69 5.64 -2.17
CA PHE A 15 -7.02 5.67 -2.80
C PHE A 15 -8.14 5.83 -1.79
N ASN A 16 -9.23 6.42 -2.26
CA ASN A 16 -10.51 6.47 -1.56
C ASN A 16 -11.62 5.90 -2.44
N ARG A 17 -12.82 5.82 -1.91
CA ARG A 17 -13.96 5.18 -2.58
C ARG A 17 -14.28 5.76 -3.97
N ASN A 18 -14.06 7.07 -4.19
CA ASN A 18 -14.33 7.68 -5.49
C ASN A 18 -13.44 7.07 -6.58
N HIS A 19 -12.19 6.72 -6.28
CA HIS A 19 -11.28 6.11 -7.24
C HIS A 19 -11.77 4.77 -7.79
N MET A 20 -12.65 4.07 -7.07
CA MET A 20 -13.26 2.82 -7.54
C MET A 20 -14.26 3.04 -8.67
N LEU A 21 -14.80 4.24 -8.82
CA LEU A 21 -15.97 4.55 -9.66
C LEU A 21 -15.72 5.66 -10.68
N VAL A 22 -14.71 6.50 -10.47
CA VAL A 22 -14.39 7.61 -11.38
C VAL A 22 -13.83 7.07 -12.71
N GLY A 23 -14.47 7.44 -13.80
CA GLY A 23 -14.08 6.98 -15.15
C GLY A 23 -14.51 5.56 -15.48
N GLY A 24 -15.34 4.94 -14.63
CA GLY A 24 -15.82 3.57 -14.76
C GLY A 24 -15.50 2.73 -13.51
N ILE A 25 -16.00 1.49 -13.50
CA ILE A 25 -15.77 0.57 -12.40
C ILE A 25 -14.33 0.06 -12.44
N ARG A 26 -13.61 0.20 -11.32
CA ARG A 26 -12.23 -0.27 -11.16
C ARG A 26 -12.17 -1.44 -10.17
N PRO A 27 -12.43 -2.68 -10.60
CA PRO A 27 -12.52 -3.84 -9.70
C PRO A 27 -11.19 -4.15 -9.00
N HIS A 28 -10.05 -3.78 -9.59
CA HIS A 28 -8.73 -3.99 -9.00
C HIS A 28 -8.47 -3.17 -7.73
N LEU A 29 -9.27 -2.11 -7.48
CA LEU A 29 -9.27 -1.33 -6.24
C LEU A 29 -10.25 -1.87 -5.18
N PHE A 30 -11.07 -2.88 -5.51
CA PHE A 30 -11.99 -3.47 -4.54
C PHE A 30 -11.24 -4.35 -3.54
N CYS A 31 -11.31 -3.98 -2.26
CA CYS A 31 -10.63 -4.63 -1.14
C CYS A 31 -11.54 -4.60 0.11
N LEU A 32 -11.20 -5.37 1.12
CA LEU A 32 -11.83 -5.33 2.44
C LEU A 32 -10.74 -5.13 3.51
N PRO A 33 -10.93 -4.14 4.43
CA PRO A 33 -12.02 -3.16 4.48
C PRO A 33 -12.11 -2.32 3.20
N ILE A 34 -13.35 -1.99 2.79
CA ILE A 34 -13.54 -1.18 1.58
C ILE A 34 -12.87 0.19 1.70
N LEU A 35 -12.35 0.74 0.60
CA LEU A 35 -11.86 2.11 0.54
C LEU A 35 -12.93 3.08 1.03
N LYS A 36 -12.55 3.99 1.94
CA LYS A 36 -13.48 4.92 2.57
C LYS A 36 -13.52 6.27 1.84
N ARG A 37 -14.16 7.27 2.44
CA ARG A 37 -14.22 8.63 1.91
C ARG A 37 -12.86 9.33 2.00
N ALA A 38 -12.67 10.42 1.28
CA ALA A 38 -11.45 11.24 1.32
C ALA A 38 -11.07 11.67 2.75
N THR A 39 -12.05 12.05 3.58
CA THR A 39 -11.79 12.43 4.98
C THR A 39 -11.14 11.31 5.80
N HIS A 40 -11.51 10.06 5.56
CA HIS A 40 -10.89 8.92 6.23
C HIS A 40 -9.51 8.62 5.67
N GLN A 41 -9.32 8.75 4.35
CA GLN A 41 -8.01 8.62 3.72
C GLN A 41 -7.02 9.64 4.30
N HIS A 42 -7.40 10.91 4.39
CA HIS A 42 -6.56 11.95 4.99
C HIS A 42 -6.21 11.64 6.45
N ALA A 43 -7.17 11.12 7.22
CA ALA A 43 -6.92 10.72 8.61
C ALA A 43 -5.91 9.55 8.70
N LEU A 44 -5.99 8.58 7.79
CA LEU A 44 -5.03 7.47 7.72
C LEU A 44 -3.65 7.94 7.29
N VAL A 45 -3.56 8.84 6.30
CA VAL A 45 -2.29 9.45 5.87
C VAL A 45 -1.64 10.18 7.04
N ALA A 46 -2.40 11.05 7.73
CA ALA A 46 -1.91 11.76 8.90
C ALA A 46 -1.43 10.80 10.01
N ALA A 47 -2.15 9.71 10.25
CA ALA A 47 -1.76 8.70 11.26
C ALA A 47 -0.48 7.96 10.86
N ALA A 48 -0.38 7.49 9.61
CA ALA A 48 0.79 6.75 9.12
C ALA A 48 2.06 7.60 9.17
N THR A 49 1.98 8.87 8.77
CA THR A 49 3.13 9.77 8.66
C THR A 49 3.48 10.51 9.96
N SER A 50 2.68 10.32 11.02
CA SER A 50 2.81 11.05 12.30
C SER A 50 4.06 10.73 13.11
N GLY A 51 4.77 9.64 12.83
CA GLY A 51 5.83 9.11 13.69
C GLY A 51 5.32 8.39 14.95
N ASN A 52 4.00 8.22 15.10
CA ASN A 52 3.44 7.51 16.25
C ASN A 52 3.69 6.00 16.10
N LYS A 53 4.44 5.43 17.05
CA LYS A 53 4.83 4.01 17.07
C LYS A 53 3.69 3.00 17.07
N LYS A 54 2.45 3.44 17.30
CA LYS A 54 1.26 2.58 17.21
C LYS A 54 0.78 2.30 15.79
N PHE A 55 1.33 2.99 14.81
CA PHE A 55 1.02 2.77 13.40
C PHE A 55 2.26 2.23 12.69
N PHE A 56 2.06 1.17 11.92
CA PHE A 56 3.15 0.59 11.14
C PHE A 56 2.64 -0.11 9.88
N LEU A 57 3.58 -0.48 9.03
CA LEU A 57 3.32 -1.10 7.74
C LEU A 57 2.62 -2.46 7.91
N GLY A 58 1.56 -2.64 7.13
CA GLY A 58 0.94 -3.93 6.89
C GLY A 58 0.33 -3.90 5.50
N THR A 59 0.93 -4.61 4.56
CA THR A 59 0.59 -4.49 3.15
C THR A 59 -0.81 -4.97 2.82
N ASP A 60 -1.28 -6.03 3.48
CA ASP A 60 -2.51 -6.74 3.12
C ASP A 60 -2.60 -6.95 1.60
N SER A 61 -1.46 -7.31 0.99
CA SER A 61 -1.37 -7.56 -0.43
C SER A 61 -2.08 -8.88 -0.74
N ALA A 62 -3.24 -8.77 -1.38
CA ALA A 62 -4.12 -9.90 -1.66
C ALA A 62 -4.39 -10.02 -3.17
N PRO A 63 -3.46 -10.64 -3.92
CA PRO A 63 -3.61 -10.80 -5.36
C PRO A 63 -4.71 -11.78 -5.70
N HIS A 64 -5.52 -11.43 -6.71
CA HIS A 64 -6.46 -12.31 -7.37
C HIS A 64 -6.29 -12.19 -8.87
N ALA A 65 -6.50 -13.30 -9.59
CA ALA A 65 -6.43 -13.32 -11.03
C ALA A 65 -7.37 -12.27 -11.66
N LYS A 66 -6.95 -11.64 -12.76
CA LYS A 66 -7.70 -10.59 -13.46
C LYS A 66 -9.15 -11.02 -13.71
N GLY A 67 -9.37 -12.22 -14.26
CA GLY A 67 -10.72 -12.72 -14.53
C GLY A 67 -11.60 -12.90 -13.30
N LYS A 68 -11.01 -13.11 -12.11
CA LYS A 68 -11.74 -13.19 -10.84
C LYS A 68 -12.11 -11.82 -10.31
N LYS A 69 -11.24 -10.83 -10.51
CA LYS A 69 -11.50 -9.44 -10.15
C LYS A 69 -12.56 -8.80 -11.05
N GLU A 70 -12.56 -9.12 -12.35
CA GLU A 70 -13.45 -8.57 -13.36
C GLU A 70 -14.74 -9.40 -13.53
N ALA A 71 -15.10 -10.20 -12.55
CA ALA A 71 -16.34 -10.97 -12.47
C ALA A 71 -17.34 -10.32 -11.51
N ALA A 72 -18.58 -10.81 -11.51
CA ALA A 72 -19.65 -10.28 -10.64
C ALA A 72 -19.29 -10.34 -9.14
N CYS A 73 -18.55 -11.36 -8.71
CA CYS A 73 -18.05 -11.48 -7.34
C CYS A 73 -16.99 -10.39 -7.00
N GLY A 74 -16.12 -10.02 -7.96
CA GLY A 74 -15.11 -9.00 -7.83
C GLY A 74 -13.93 -9.36 -6.93
N CYS A 75 -13.87 -10.50 -6.30
CA CYS A 75 -12.90 -10.97 -5.31
C CYS A 75 -12.15 -9.84 -4.58
N ALA A 76 -12.48 -9.59 -3.31
CA ALA A 76 -11.88 -8.50 -2.54
C ALA A 76 -10.40 -8.72 -2.28
N GLY A 77 -9.57 -7.76 -2.63
CA GLY A 77 -8.12 -7.76 -2.44
C GLY A 77 -7.41 -6.92 -3.50
N SER A 78 -6.36 -6.22 -3.11
CA SER A 78 -5.53 -5.41 -3.99
C SER A 78 -4.10 -5.91 -3.96
N TYR A 79 -3.46 -6.01 -5.12
CA TYR A 79 -2.08 -6.47 -5.23
C TYR A 79 -1.12 -5.27 -5.14
N THR A 80 -0.39 -5.17 -4.04
CA THR A 80 0.53 -4.07 -3.73
C THR A 80 1.99 -4.52 -3.55
N ALA A 81 2.26 -5.83 -3.38
CA ALA A 81 3.60 -6.32 -3.05
C ALA A 81 4.66 -6.05 -4.12
N HIS A 82 4.26 -5.78 -5.38
CA HIS A 82 5.18 -5.46 -6.47
C HIS A 82 5.96 -4.14 -6.26
N ALA A 83 5.46 -3.25 -5.42
CA ALA A 83 6.03 -1.92 -5.16
C ALA A 83 5.68 -1.42 -3.74
N ALA A 84 5.65 -2.32 -2.75
CA ALA A 84 5.10 -1.99 -1.43
C ALA A 84 5.81 -0.79 -0.79
N LEU A 85 7.14 -0.81 -0.69
CA LEU A 85 7.90 0.27 -0.05
C LEU A 85 7.87 1.57 -0.85
N GLU A 86 7.92 1.47 -2.17
CA GLU A 86 7.88 2.60 -3.09
C GLU A 86 6.56 3.37 -2.96
N LEU A 87 5.44 2.64 -2.84
CA LEU A 87 4.11 3.24 -2.66
C LEU A 87 4.01 4.01 -1.33
N TYR A 88 4.57 3.48 -0.25
CA TYR A 88 4.63 4.20 1.02
C TYR A 88 5.57 5.40 0.93
N ALA A 89 6.72 5.27 0.25
CA ALA A 89 7.67 6.37 0.09
C ALA A 89 7.03 7.57 -0.62
N GLU A 90 6.22 7.36 -1.67
CA GLU A 90 5.47 8.44 -2.32
C GLU A 90 4.54 9.17 -1.35
N VAL A 91 3.79 8.44 -0.53
CA VAL A 91 2.87 9.05 0.45
C VAL A 91 3.63 9.86 1.49
N PHE A 92 4.70 9.30 2.06
CA PHE A 92 5.51 9.99 3.07
C PHE A 92 6.23 11.21 2.51
N GLU A 93 6.69 11.15 1.26
CA GLU A 93 7.28 12.29 0.56
C GLU A 93 6.25 13.41 0.33
N GLN A 94 5.04 13.08 -0.14
CA GLN A 94 3.97 14.04 -0.39
C GLN A 94 3.59 14.81 0.89
N GLU A 95 3.66 14.15 2.04
CA GLU A 95 3.42 14.78 3.34
C GLU A 95 4.67 15.47 3.93
N GLY A 96 5.83 15.40 3.25
CA GLY A 96 7.09 15.94 3.76
C GLY A 96 7.57 15.24 5.02
N LYS A 97 7.35 13.92 5.12
CA LYS A 97 7.60 13.08 6.31
C LYS A 97 8.42 11.83 6.02
N LEU A 98 9.30 11.87 5.01
CA LEU A 98 10.17 10.73 4.68
C LEU A 98 11.00 10.24 5.85
N GLU A 99 11.38 11.14 6.77
CA GLU A 99 12.12 10.81 7.98
C GLU A 99 11.41 9.81 8.90
N ASN A 100 10.09 9.69 8.81
CA ASN A 100 9.28 8.76 9.60
C ASN A 100 9.06 7.40 8.90
N LEU A 101 9.45 7.26 7.62
CA LEU A 101 9.16 6.05 6.83
C LEU A 101 9.87 4.82 7.40
N GLU A 102 11.13 4.92 7.77
CA GLU A 102 11.89 3.78 8.32
C GLU A 102 11.26 3.26 9.62
N ALA A 103 10.90 4.15 10.52
CA ALA A 103 10.23 3.77 11.76
C ALA A 103 8.90 3.06 11.49
N PHE A 104 8.09 3.61 10.59
CA PHE A 104 6.80 3.04 10.20
C PHE A 104 6.96 1.68 9.51
N ALA A 105 7.91 1.53 8.59
CA ALA A 105 8.05 0.33 7.77
C ALA A 105 8.84 -0.80 8.45
N SER A 106 9.81 -0.48 9.33
CA SER A 106 10.81 -1.44 9.79
C SER A 106 10.97 -1.54 11.30
N HIS A 107 10.62 -0.51 12.08
CA HIS A 107 10.87 -0.49 13.53
C HIS A 107 9.62 -0.75 14.37
N ASN A 108 8.54 -0.02 14.09
CA ASN A 108 7.35 -0.03 14.96
C ASN A 108 6.66 -1.40 15.04
N GLY A 109 6.67 -2.16 13.94
CA GLY A 109 6.10 -3.51 13.91
C GLY A 109 6.86 -4.49 14.82
N PRO A 110 8.16 -4.71 14.60
CA PRO A 110 8.98 -5.53 15.47
C PRO A 110 8.91 -5.12 16.94
N ASP A 111 8.99 -3.84 17.25
CA ASP A 111 8.90 -3.32 18.61
C ASP A 111 7.57 -3.66 19.27
N PHE A 112 6.45 -3.52 18.52
CA PHE A 112 5.12 -3.87 19.03
C PHE A 112 4.96 -5.37 19.31
N TYR A 113 5.49 -6.22 18.42
CA TYR A 113 5.41 -7.68 18.56
C TYR A 113 6.49 -8.28 19.47
N GLY A 114 7.46 -7.48 19.93
CA GLY A 114 8.55 -7.95 20.79
C GLY A 114 9.51 -8.90 20.06
N VAL A 115 9.71 -8.70 18.74
CA VAL A 115 10.65 -9.48 17.94
C VAL A 115 11.86 -8.61 17.56
N PRO A 116 13.03 -9.22 17.29
CA PRO A 116 14.21 -8.47 16.83
C PRO A 116 13.92 -7.69 15.53
N ARG A 117 14.46 -6.47 15.44
CA ARG A 117 14.48 -5.71 14.19
C ARG A 117 15.43 -6.37 13.19
N ASN A 118 15.13 -6.26 11.88
CA ASN A 118 16.05 -6.65 10.84
C ASN A 118 17.32 -5.79 10.89
N THR A 119 18.46 -6.41 10.56
CA THR A 119 19.77 -5.74 10.47
C THR A 119 20.13 -5.36 9.04
N ASP A 120 19.52 -6.02 8.06
CA ASP A 120 19.71 -5.70 6.65
C ASP A 120 18.97 -4.42 6.28
N THR A 121 19.48 -3.72 5.27
CA THR A 121 18.92 -2.46 4.78
C THR A 121 18.42 -2.59 3.35
N VAL A 122 17.37 -1.84 3.04
CA VAL A 122 16.85 -1.66 1.69
C VAL A 122 17.06 -0.20 1.30
N THR A 123 17.63 0.02 0.12
CA THR A 123 17.80 1.37 -0.41
C THR A 123 16.68 1.71 -1.37
N LEU A 124 16.03 2.85 -1.13
CA LEU A 124 15.06 3.43 -2.06
C LEU A 124 15.74 4.58 -2.80
N THR A 125 15.70 4.55 -4.12
CA THR A 125 16.18 5.63 -4.98
C THR A 125 15.02 6.38 -5.62
N LYS A 126 15.16 7.70 -5.74
CA LYS A 126 14.15 8.53 -6.41
C LYS A 126 14.33 8.42 -7.93
N THR A 127 13.82 7.36 -8.50
CA THR A 127 13.88 7.05 -9.93
C THR A 127 12.49 6.62 -10.40
N SER A 128 11.96 7.33 -11.39
CA SER A 128 10.64 7.02 -11.94
C SER A 128 10.68 5.76 -12.79
N TRP A 129 9.67 4.91 -12.62
CA TRP A 129 9.44 3.73 -13.45
C TRP A 129 7.94 3.50 -13.64
N GLU A 130 7.57 2.78 -14.70
CA GLU A 130 6.18 2.47 -15.02
C GLU A 130 5.79 1.10 -14.47
N VAL A 131 4.69 1.02 -13.75
CA VAL A 131 4.11 -0.23 -13.28
C VAL A 131 3.54 -1.00 -14.47
N PRO A 132 3.91 -2.28 -14.68
CA PRO A 132 3.32 -3.09 -15.75
C PRO A 132 1.79 -3.11 -15.70
N ALA A 133 1.14 -3.09 -16.86
CA ALA A 133 -0.32 -3.16 -16.95
C ALA A 133 -0.90 -4.46 -16.34
N SER A 134 -0.12 -5.54 -16.37
CA SER A 134 -0.43 -6.81 -15.72
C SER A 134 0.85 -7.61 -15.49
N MET A 135 0.79 -8.58 -14.58
CA MET A 135 1.91 -9.48 -14.26
C MET A 135 1.46 -10.93 -14.32
N PRO A 136 2.37 -11.91 -14.59
CA PRO A 136 2.07 -13.33 -14.55
C PRO A 136 1.59 -13.76 -13.16
N PHE A 137 0.59 -14.64 -13.09
CA PHE A 137 0.02 -15.14 -11.85
C PHE A 137 -0.50 -16.57 -12.02
N GLY A 138 0.36 -17.57 -11.84
CA GLY A 138 0.00 -18.99 -11.85
C GLY A 138 -0.74 -19.45 -13.11
N GLY A 139 -0.30 -19.07 -14.31
CA GLY A 139 -0.97 -19.39 -15.58
C GLY A 139 -2.08 -18.40 -15.98
N GLU A 140 -2.42 -17.47 -15.09
CA GLU A 140 -3.32 -16.33 -15.33
C GLU A 140 -2.52 -15.01 -15.24
N THR A 141 -3.19 -13.89 -15.12
CA THR A 141 -2.58 -12.57 -14.88
C THR A 141 -3.19 -11.90 -13.67
N VAL A 142 -2.40 -11.07 -12.99
CA VAL A 142 -2.85 -10.14 -11.95
C VAL A 142 -2.62 -8.70 -12.43
N VAL A 143 -3.52 -7.80 -12.06
CA VAL A 143 -3.36 -6.36 -12.30
C VAL A 143 -2.90 -5.72 -11.00
N PRO A 144 -1.67 -5.19 -10.95
CA PRO A 144 -1.15 -4.53 -9.74
C PRO A 144 -1.82 -3.17 -9.50
N ILE A 145 -1.76 -2.69 -8.28
CA ILE A 145 -2.08 -1.30 -7.95
C ILE A 145 -1.21 -0.37 -8.80
N ARG A 146 -1.76 0.74 -9.29
CA ARG A 146 -1.07 1.70 -10.16
C ARG A 146 -0.63 1.14 -11.52
N ALA A 147 -1.26 0.03 -12.00
CA ALA A 147 -0.97 -0.54 -13.32
C ALA A 147 -1.02 0.51 -14.44
N GLY A 148 0.04 0.62 -15.25
CA GLY A 148 0.21 1.62 -16.30
C GLY A 148 0.47 3.05 -15.82
N GLU A 149 0.73 3.24 -14.53
CA GLU A 149 1.07 4.54 -13.95
C GLU A 149 2.55 4.56 -13.52
N ALA A 150 3.14 5.76 -13.47
CA ALA A 150 4.49 5.92 -12.97
C ALA A 150 4.55 5.97 -11.43
N ILE A 151 5.52 5.28 -10.86
CA ILE A 151 5.93 5.39 -9.45
C ILE A 151 7.28 6.11 -9.41
N GLN A 152 7.48 7.04 -8.46
CA GLN A 152 8.66 7.91 -8.41
C GLN A 152 9.82 7.32 -7.60
N TRP A 153 9.61 6.24 -6.89
CA TRP A 153 10.61 5.57 -6.06
C TRP A 153 10.83 4.15 -6.55
N GLN A 154 12.05 3.65 -6.38
CA GLN A 154 12.43 2.29 -6.76
C GLN A 154 13.37 1.69 -5.72
N VAL A 155 13.17 0.42 -5.38
CA VAL A 155 14.14 -0.37 -4.61
C VAL A 155 15.38 -0.59 -5.49
N ALA A 156 16.57 -0.24 -4.95
CA ALA A 156 17.85 -0.38 -5.66
C ALA A 156 18.39 -1.82 -5.60
#